data_3801525f04bc3ceb1f4f03c37792f08e
#
_entry.id   3801525f04bc3ceb1f4f03c37792f08e
#
_cell.length_a   1.000
_cell.length_b   1.000
_cell.length_c   1.000
_cell.angle_alpha   90.00
_cell.angle_beta   90.00
_cell.angle_gamma   90.00
#
_symmetry.space_group_name_H-M   'P 1'
#
loop_
_entity.id
_entity.type
_entity.pdbx_description
1 polymer ?
#
loop_
_entity_poly.entity_id
_entity_poly.type
_entity_poly.pdbx_seq_one_letter_code
_entity_poly.pdbx_strand_id
1 'polypeptide(L)'
;MTVRDGYYEYNIKFSTLLRTAEDVKNIYLRKGDRIVQLKDFCKVTIVPVKEKGVSVSNGKRAVTLAVIKQADENMDKMKQSLVRTMEHFRQVYPDIDFSISRNQTELLDYTISNLQQNLTLGFLFICLVAVLFLGDVKSPLVIGLSMVVSIVISFVFFYLCNMSLNIISLAGLILALGMMIDSSIIVTENISQYRERGYSLRRACITGTSEVVTPMLSSSLTTIAVFAPLIFMSGIAGAIFYDQAFSVTV
;
A
#
# COMPACT_ATOMS: atom_id res chain seq x y z
N MET A 1 -22.74 -24.16 -17.69
CA MET A 1 -24.19 -24.46 -17.65
C MET A 1 -24.57 -24.42 -16.18
N THR A 2 -25.51 -23.56 -15.83
CA THR A 2 -25.98 -23.40 -14.45
C THR A 2 -27.32 -24.09 -14.32
N VAL A 3 -27.45 -25.00 -13.37
CA VAL A 3 -28.70 -25.68 -13.06
C VAL A 3 -29.15 -25.22 -11.69
N ARG A 4 -30.39 -24.73 -11.62
CA ARG A 4 -31.04 -24.28 -10.39
C ARG A 4 -31.98 -25.37 -9.86
N ASP A 5 -31.75 -25.77 -8.61
CA ASP A 5 -32.64 -26.71 -7.91
C ASP A 5 -33.00 -26.08 -6.55
N GLY A 6 -34.22 -25.56 -6.49
CA GLY A 6 -34.73 -24.83 -5.34
C GLY A 6 -33.90 -23.56 -5.01
N TYR A 7 -33.31 -23.50 -3.81
CA TYR A 7 -32.46 -22.39 -3.34
C TYR A 7 -31.01 -22.53 -3.72
N TYR A 8 -30.58 -23.62 -4.39
CA TYR A 8 -29.20 -23.90 -4.74
C TYR A 8 -28.96 -23.72 -6.22
N GLU A 9 -27.86 -23.07 -6.55
CA GLU A 9 -27.39 -22.87 -7.92
C GLU A 9 -26.10 -23.67 -8.14
N TYR A 10 -26.18 -24.71 -8.99
CA TYR A 10 -25.05 -25.57 -9.30
C TYR A 10 -24.40 -25.17 -10.61
N ASN A 11 -23.13 -24.79 -10.55
CA ASN A 11 -22.31 -24.57 -11.75
C ASN A 11 -21.77 -25.93 -12.25
N ILE A 12 -22.43 -26.52 -13.23
CA ILE A 12 -21.95 -27.73 -13.85
C ILE A 12 -20.88 -27.37 -14.90
N LYS A 13 -19.65 -27.71 -14.62
CA LYS A 13 -18.53 -27.55 -15.52
C LYS A 13 -18.21 -28.91 -16.16
N PHE A 14 -18.61 -29.11 -17.42
CA PHE A 14 -18.14 -30.25 -18.19
C PHE A 14 -16.68 -29.99 -18.58
N SER A 15 -15.73 -30.67 -17.96
CA SER A 15 -14.36 -30.67 -18.41
C SER A 15 -14.05 -32.00 -19.03
N THR A 16 -14.11 -32.06 -20.35
CA THR A 16 -13.49 -33.15 -21.10
C THR A 16 -11.98 -32.90 -21.09
N LEU A 17 -11.29 -33.50 -20.14
CA LEU A 17 -9.84 -33.34 -19.99
C LEU A 17 -9.12 -34.18 -21.06
N LEU A 18 -8.97 -33.61 -22.24
CA LEU A 18 -8.04 -34.11 -23.25
C LEU A 18 -6.62 -33.78 -22.76
N ARG A 19 -5.93 -34.72 -22.14
CA ARG A 19 -4.59 -34.50 -21.55
C ARG A 19 -3.46 -34.96 -22.44
N THR A 20 -3.73 -35.93 -23.30
CA THR A 20 -2.72 -36.54 -24.15
C THR A 20 -3.05 -36.38 -25.62
N ALA A 21 -2.03 -36.51 -26.49
CA ALA A 21 -2.26 -36.55 -27.93
C ALA A 21 -3.09 -37.79 -28.33
N GLU A 22 -3.04 -38.85 -27.55
CA GLU A 22 -3.82 -40.08 -27.72
C GLU A 22 -5.32 -39.82 -27.49
N ASP A 23 -5.66 -39.04 -26.45
CA ASP A 23 -7.06 -38.67 -26.17
C ASP A 23 -7.66 -37.86 -27.36
N VAL A 24 -6.85 -36.97 -27.94
CA VAL A 24 -7.26 -36.20 -29.12
C VAL A 24 -7.40 -37.07 -30.35
N LYS A 25 -6.48 -38.03 -30.59
CA LYS A 25 -6.55 -38.97 -31.71
C LYS A 25 -7.81 -39.84 -31.69
N ASN A 26 -8.25 -40.19 -30.50
CA ASN A 26 -9.40 -41.09 -30.27
C ASN A 26 -10.75 -40.37 -30.20
N ILE A 27 -10.82 -39.05 -30.45
CA ILE A 27 -12.09 -38.35 -30.56
C ILE A 27 -12.93 -38.92 -31.70
N TYR A 28 -14.17 -39.30 -31.39
CA TYR A 28 -15.14 -39.76 -32.37
C TYR A 28 -15.89 -38.62 -33.00
N LEU A 29 -15.94 -38.59 -34.30
CA LEU A 29 -16.73 -37.65 -35.11
C LEU A 29 -17.80 -38.39 -35.85
N ARG A 30 -19.06 -37.93 -35.79
CA ARG A 30 -20.18 -38.47 -36.55
C ARG A 30 -20.42 -37.60 -37.80
N LYS A 31 -20.37 -38.26 -38.95
CA LYS A 31 -20.74 -37.64 -40.23
C LYS A 31 -21.84 -38.49 -40.88
N GLY A 32 -23.10 -38.06 -40.75
CA GLY A 32 -24.26 -38.86 -41.13
C GLY A 32 -24.38 -40.13 -40.28
N ASP A 33 -24.43 -41.28 -40.93
CA ASP A 33 -24.50 -42.61 -40.27
C ASP A 33 -23.15 -43.24 -39.99
N ARG A 34 -22.04 -42.60 -40.34
CA ARG A 34 -20.68 -43.10 -40.10
C ARG A 34 -20.05 -42.42 -38.89
N ILE A 35 -19.48 -43.24 -38.02
CA ILE A 35 -18.64 -42.79 -36.90
C ILE A 35 -17.18 -43.06 -37.30
N VAL A 36 -16.34 -42.00 -37.26
CA VAL A 36 -14.92 -42.07 -37.60
C VAL A 36 -14.11 -41.49 -36.48
N GLN A 37 -12.88 -41.97 -36.27
CA GLN A 37 -11.98 -41.36 -35.28
C GLN A 37 -11.10 -40.29 -35.95
N LEU A 38 -10.68 -39.30 -35.17
CA LEU A 38 -9.86 -38.20 -35.69
C LEU A 38 -8.53 -38.72 -36.29
N LYS A 39 -7.96 -39.80 -35.73
CA LYS A 39 -6.75 -40.43 -36.24
C LYS A 39 -6.87 -40.99 -37.63
N ASP A 40 -8.11 -41.31 -38.13
CA ASP A 40 -8.32 -41.97 -39.42
C ASP A 40 -8.07 -41.01 -40.59
N PHE A 41 -8.12 -39.69 -40.35
CA PHE A 41 -7.97 -38.67 -41.39
C PHE A 41 -7.06 -37.50 -41.01
N CYS A 42 -6.59 -37.42 -39.73
CA CYS A 42 -5.72 -36.37 -39.26
C CYS A 42 -4.47 -36.93 -38.57
N LYS A 43 -3.34 -36.27 -38.80
CA LYS A 43 -2.12 -36.54 -38.03
C LYS A 43 -2.10 -35.57 -36.83
N VAL A 44 -2.22 -36.12 -35.62
CA VAL A 44 -2.17 -35.33 -34.39
C VAL A 44 -0.74 -35.33 -33.85
N THR A 45 -0.15 -34.16 -33.70
CA THR A 45 1.20 -33.97 -33.16
C THR A 45 1.16 -32.93 -32.03
N ILE A 46 1.96 -33.17 -30.99
CA ILE A 46 2.18 -32.15 -29.95
C ILE A 46 3.23 -31.18 -30.46
N VAL A 47 2.88 -29.93 -30.53
CA VAL A 47 3.80 -28.84 -30.87
C VAL A 47 3.97 -27.94 -29.64
N PRO A 48 5.21 -27.62 -29.22
CA PRO A 48 5.41 -26.68 -28.15
C PRO A 48 4.81 -25.31 -28.52
N VAL A 49 4.12 -24.70 -27.60
CA VAL A 49 3.58 -23.33 -27.78
C VAL A 49 4.75 -22.38 -28.01
N LYS A 50 4.61 -21.51 -29.00
CA LYS A 50 5.62 -20.50 -29.30
C LYS A 50 5.88 -19.67 -28.04
N GLU A 51 7.14 -19.64 -27.60
CA GLU A 51 7.54 -18.89 -26.41
C GLU A 51 7.17 -17.42 -26.60
N LYS A 52 6.30 -16.90 -25.71
CA LYS A 52 5.87 -15.48 -25.73
C LYS A 52 6.82 -14.55 -24.99
N GLY A 53 7.79 -15.10 -24.25
CA GLY A 53 8.77 -14.37 -23.49
C GLY A 53 9.86 -15.26 -22.95
N VAL A 54 11.01 -14.68 -22.66
CA VAL A 54 12.14 -15.37 -22.04
C VAL A 54 12.44 -14.71 -20.72
N SER A 55 12.50 -15.48 -19.65
CA SER A 55 13.01 -15.02 -18.37
C SER A 55 14.46 -15.45 -18.23
N VAL A 56 15.32 -14.50 -17.87
CA VAL A 56 16.77 -14.73 -17.66
C VAL A 56 17.14 -14.18 -16.29
N SER A 57 17.84 -15.00 -15.52
CA SER A 57 18.44 -14.62 -14.24
C SER A 57 19.94 -14.96 -14.28
N ASN A 58 20.78 -13.98 -13.97
CA ASN A 58 22.25 -14.15 -13.98
C ASN A 58 22.80 -14.76 -15.29
N GLY A 59 22.24 -14.36 -16.45
CA GLY A 59 22.65 -14.86 -17.75
C GLY A 59 22.17 -16.27 -18.10
N LYS A 60 21.43 -16.95 -17.23
CA LYS A 60 20.85 -18.28 -17.45
C LYS A 60 19.34 -18.20 -17.65
N ARG A 61 18.78 -19.12 -18.45
CA ARG A 61 17.32 -19.25 -18.55
C ARG A 61 16.71 -19.56 -17.18
N ALA A 62 15.66 -18.86 -16.84
CA ALA A 62 14.97 -18.98 -15.56
C ALA A 62 13.46 -19.11 -15.78
N VAL A 63 12.77 -19.63 -14.77
CA VAL A 63 11.31 -19.64 -14.69
C VAL A 63 10.88 -18.63 -13.64
N THR A 64 10.04 -17.70 -14.01
CA THR A 64 9.50 -16.70 -13.06
C THR A 64 8.14 -17.15 -12.56
N LEU A 65 8.01 -17.28 -11.24
CA LEU A 65 6.77 -17.57 -10.57
C LEU A 65 6.26 -16.28 -9.91
N ALA A 66 5.06 -15.83 -10.27
CA ALA A 66 4.40 -14.71 -9.60
C ALA A 66 3.53 -15.23 -8.45
N VAL A 67 3.94 -14.92 -7.23
CA VAL A 67 3.14 -15.22 -6.03
C VAL A 67 2.34 -13.98 -5.69
N ILE A 68 1.01 -14.07 -5.81
CA ILE A 68 0.09 -12.95 -5.63
C ILE A 68 -0.68 -13.17 -4.32
N LYS A 69 -0.66 -12.15 -3.46
CA LYS A 69 -1.42 -12.14 -2.20
C LYS A 69 -2.92 -12.08 -2.48
N GLN A 70 -3.72 -12.86 -1.75
CA GLN A 70 -5.17 -12.67 -1.72
C GLN A 70 -5.52 -11.38 -0.97
N ALA A 71 -6.66 -10.77 -1.30
CA ALA A 71 -7.05 -9.47 -0.77
C ALA A 71 -7.04 -9.40 0.77
N ASP A 72 -7.54 -10.45 1.42
CA ASP A 72 -7.74 -10.49 2.87
C ASP A 72 -6.55 -11.05 3.67
N GLU A 73 -5.45 -11.47 3.00
CA GLU A 73 -4.30 -12.03 3.67
C GLU A 73 -3.28 -10.99 4.11
N ASN A 74 -2.54 -11.32 5.19
CA ASN A 74 -1.46 -10.46 5.67
C ASN A 74 -0.19 -10.69 4.85
N MET A 75 0.39 -9.60 4.32
CA MET A 75 1.59 -9.63 3.48
C MET A 75 2.81 -10.23 4.21
N ASP A 76 3.00 -9.93 5.50
CA ASP A 76 4.14 -10.43 6.27
C ASP A 76 4.05 -11.93 6.50
N LYS A 77 2.84 -12.46 6.77
CA LYS A 77 2.62 -13.91 6.90
C LYS A 77 2.91 -14.61 5.59
N MET A 78 2.46 -14.04 4.47
CA MET A 78 2.76 -14.58 3.14
C MET A 78 4.27 -14.59 2.86
N LYS A 79 4.98 -13.48 3.16
CA LYS A 79 6.44 -13.36 3.01
C LYS A 79 7.17 -14.43 3.83
N GLN A 80 6.82 -14.59 5.10
CA GLN A 80 7.42 -15.60 5.97
C GLN A 80 7.18 -17.03 5.46
N SER A 81 5.95 -17.33 5.01
CA SER A 81 5.62 -18.63 4.43
C SER A 81 6.39 -18.89 3.15
N LEU A 82 6.52 -17.88 2.28
CA LEU A 82 7.28 -17.97 1.03
C LEU A 82 8.75 -18.25 1.29
N VAL A 83 9.37 -17.51 2.22
CA VAL A 83 10.79 -17.71 2.58
C VAL A 83 11.02 -19.13 3.11
N ARG A 84 10.18 -19.63 4.03
CA ARG A 84 10.26 -20.99 4.55
C ARG A 84 10.11 -22.04 3.43
N THR A 85 9.17 -21.83 2.53
CA THR A 85 8.94 -22.73 1.40
C THR A 85 10.14 -22.74 0.46
N MET A 86 10.74 -21.59 0.20
CA MET A 86 11.96 -21.48 -0.62
C MET A 86 13.15 -22.19 0.03
N GLU A 87 13.33 -22.04 1.34
CA GLU A 87 14.38 -22.76 2.08
C GLU A 87 14.19 -24.27 1.98
N HIS A 88 12.95 -24.75 2.12
CA HIS A 88 12.64 -26.15 1.92
C HIS A 88 12.94 -26.62 0.48
N PHE A 89 12.56 -25.85 -0.52
CA PHE A 89 12.84 -26.19 -1.92
C PHE A 89 14.34 -26.20 -2.24
N ARG A 90 15.14 -25.32 -1.67
CA ARG A 90 16.59 -25.34 -1.80
C ARG A 90 17.21 -26.63 -1.27
N GLN A 91 16.63 -27.19 -0.19
CA GLN A 91 17.10 -28.47 0.36
C GLN A 91 16.68 -29.66 -0.51
N VAL A 92 15.47 -29.63 -1.08
CA VAL A 92 14.92 -30.73 -1.91
C VAL A 92 15.51 -30.70 -3.33
N TYR A 93 15.81 -29.51 -3.86
CA TYR A 93 16.32 -29.32 -5.23
C TYR A 93 17.61 -28.51 -5.22
N PRO A 94 18.75 -29.12 -4.83
CA PRO A 94 20.03 -28.41 -4.70
C PRO A 94 20.58 -27.91 -6.03
N ASP A 95 20.15 -28.47 -7.15
CA ASP A 95 20.56 -28.10 -8.51
C ASP A 95 19.81 -26.89 -9.06
N ILE A 96 18.79 -26.41 -8.35
CA ILE A 96 17.97 -25.27 -8.77
C ILE A 96 18.25 -24.08 -7.85
N ASP A 97 18.64 -22.95 -8.45
CA ASP A 97 18.80 -21.71 -7.71
C ASP A 97 17.45 -20.97 -7.60
N PHE A 98 17.05 -20.72 -6.36
CA PHE A 98 15.82 -19.97 -6.05
C PHE A 98 16.17 -18.58 -5.56
N SER A 99 15.70 -17.56 -6.26
CA SER A 99 15.89 -16.15 -5.87
C SER A 99 14.58 -15.37 -5.98
N ILE A 100 14.43 -14.37 -5.12
CA ILE A 100 13.32 -13.41 -5.19
C ILE A 100 13.81 -12.22 -6.03
N SER A 101 13.25 -12.07 -7.24
CA SER A 101 13.66 -10.98 -8.14
C SER A 101 12.89 -9.68 -7.89
N ARG A 102 11.68 -9.76 -7.35
CA ARG A 102 10.84 -8.59 -7.07
C ARG A 102 10.10 -8.79 -5.77
N ASN A 103 10.50 -8.05 -4.76
CA ASN A 103 9.89 -8.05 -3.44
C ASN A 103 9.16 -6.72 -3.21
N GLN A 104 7.85 -6.70 -3.35
CA GLN A 104 7.06 -5.49 -3.12
C GLN A 104 6.95 -5.12 -1.65
N THR A 105 7.21 -6.05 -0.72
CA THR A 105 7.20 -5.74 0.71
C THR A 105 8.40 -4.89 1.13
N GLU A 106 9.53 -4.99 0.45
CA GLU A 106 10.71 -4.15 0.74
C GLU A 106 10.42 -2.66 0.57
N LEU A 107 9.63 -2.30 -0.46
CA LEU A 107 9.23 -0.91 -0.67
C LEU A 107 8.33 -0.40 0.46
N LEU A 108 7.43 -1.23 0.96
CA LEU A 108 6.57 -0.86 2.10
C LEU A 108 7.38 -0.76 3.39
N ASP A 109 8.24 -1.75 3.68
CA ASP A 109 9.14 -1.75 4.83
C ASP A 109 10.06 -0.52 4.82
N TYR A 110 10.64 -0.19 3.65
CA TYR A 110 11.45 1.00 3.44
C TYR A 110 10.66 2.29 3.71
N THR A 111 9.42 2.37 3.24
CA THR A 111 8.58 3.57 3.43
C THR A 111 8.18 3.74 4.90
N ILE A 112 7.84 2.66 5.60
CA ILE A 112 7.56 2.69 7.05
C ILE A 112 8.82 3.11 7.82
N SER A 113 9.98 2.56 7.48
CA SER A 113 11.26 2.93 8.09
C SER A 113 11.60 4.41 7.85
N ASN A 114 11.39 4.92 6.64
CA ASN A 114 11.56 6.33 6.32
C ASN A 114 10.58 7.22 7.10
N LEU A 115 9.32 6.80 7.24
CA LEU A 115 8.35 7.54 8.06
C LEU A 115 8.85 7.65 9.50
N GLN A 116 9.28 6.54 10.10
CA GLN A 116 9.83 6.52 11.45
C GLN A 116 11.08 7.40 11.57
N GLN A 117 12.01 7.31 10.62
CA GLN A 117 13.21 8.12 10.60
C GLN A 117 12.90 9.61 10.47
N ASN A 118 12.00 9.99 9.57
CA ASN A 118 11.59 11.37 9.37
C ASN A 118 10.88 11.95 10.60
N LEU A 119 10.03 11.15 11.26
CA LEU A 119 9.40 11.55 12.53
C LEU A 119 10.45 11.79 13.62
N THR A 120 11.41 10.87 13.77
CA THR A 120 12.46 10.99 14.77
C THR A 120 13.37 12.18 14.48
N LEU A 121 13.79 12.34 13.23
CA LEU A 121 14.65 13.44 12.81
C LEU A 121 13.92 14.79 12.94
N GLY A 122 12.68 14.86 12.49
CA GLY A 122 11.83 16.05 12.65
C GLY A 122 11.66 16.44 14.11
N PHE A 123 11.39 15.48 14.98
CA PHE A 123 11.30 15.72 16.43
C PHE A 123 12.62 16.24 17.01
N LEU A 124 13.76 15.67 16.62
CA LEU A 124 15.08 16.16 17.05
C LEU A 124 15.35 17.59 16.59
N PHE A 125 14.98 17.94 15.36
CA PHE A 125 15.11 19.32 14.86
C PHE A 125 14.20 20.29 15.62
N ILE A 126 12.97 19.89 15.91
CA ILE A 126 12.05 20.71 16.73
C ILE A 126 12.64 20.95 18.11
N CYS A 127 13.17 19.90 18.77
CA CYS A 127 13.84 20.05 20.06
C CYS A 127 15.02 21.01 19.99
N LEU A 128 15.85 20.88 18.94
CA LEU A 128 16.99 21.77 18.72
C LEU A 128 16.55 23.24 18.57
N VAL A 129 15.59 23.51 17.69
CA VAL A 129 15.05 24.84 17.43
C VAL A 129 14.42 25.43 18.69
N ALA A 130 13.59 24.67 19.39
CA ALA A 130 12.93 25.13 20.60
C ALA A 130 13.94 25.46 21.74
N VAL A 131 14.98 24.65 21.90
CA VAL A 131 16.06 24.92 22.88
C VAL A 131 16.82 26.19 22.49
N LEU A 132 17.11 26.39 21.20
CA LEU A 132 17.88 27.55 20.72
C LEU A 132 17.08 28.87 20.80
N PHE A 133 15.79 28.84 20.47
CA PHE A 133 14.98 30.07 20.35
C PHE A 133 14.06 30.33 21.52
N LEU A 134 13.44 29.31 22.11
CA LEU A 134 12.50 29.46 23.22
C LEU A 134 13.13 29.18 24.60
N GLY A 135 14.32 28.51 24.66
CA GLY A 135 14.96 28.13 25.92
C GLY A 135 14.14 27.15 26.80
N ASP A 136 13.08 26.55 26.26
CA ASP A 136 12.17 25.65 26.96
C ASP A 136 12.14 24.25 26.33
N VAL A 137 12.28 23.21 27.15
CA VAL A 137 12.23 21.81 26.74
C VAL A 137 10.79 21.25 26.75
N LYS A 138 9.85 21.97 27.37
CA LYS A 138 8.45 21.49 27.50
C LYS A 138 7.66 21.65 26.22
N SER A 139 7.88 22.73 25.47
CA SER A 139 7.21 22.99 24.21
C SER A 139 7.43 21.89 23.17
N PRO A 140 8.66 21.38 22.92
CA PRO A 140 8.87 20.25 22.04
C PRO A 140 8.14 18.97 22.44
N LEU A 141 8.01 18.69 23.75
CA LEU A 141 7.25 17.54 24.23
C LEU A 141 5.77 17.62 23.88
N VAL A 142 5.17 18.81 24.01
CA VAL A 142 3.76 19.04 23.64
C VAL A 142 3.59 18.86 22.12
N ILE A 143 4.50 19.41 21.32
CA ILE A 143 4.49 19.26 19.86
C ILE A 143 4.63 17.78 19.48
N GLY A 144 5.60 17.05 20.04
CA GLY A 144 5.80 15.64 19.80
C GLY A 144 4.57 14.79 20.17
N LEU A 145 3.92 15.09 21.30
CA LEU A 145 2.69 14.40 21.70
C LEU A 145 1.55 14.69 20.70
N SER A 146 1.40 15.93 20.26
CA SER A 146 0.37 16.29 19.26
C SER A 146 0.59 15.57 17.93
N MET A 147 1.85 15.39 17.49
CA MET A 147 2.20 14.61 16.30
C MET A 147 1.72 13.16 16.40
N VAL A 148 2.01 12.49 17.52
CA VAL A 148 1.60 11.10 17.72
C VAL A 148 0.08 10.98 17.71
N VAL A 149 -0.62 11.87 18.40
CA VAL A 149 -2.09 11.89 18.44
C VAL A 149 -2.67 12.10 17.05
N SER A 150 -2.13 13.03 16.27
CA SER A 150 -2.59 13.33 14.91
C SER A 150 -2.39 12.13 13.97
N ILE A 151 -1.26 11.43 14.05
CA ILE A 151 -1.02 10.21 13.27
C ILE A 151 -2.07 9.13 13.60
N VAL A 152 -2.34 8.92 14.89
CA VAL A 152 -3.35 7.94 15.31
C VAL A 152 -4.72 8.31 14.78
N ILE A 153 -5.09 9.58 14.84
CA ILE A 153 -6.36 10.09 14.30
C ILE A 153 -6.41 9.86 12.78
N SER A 154 -5.35 10.18 12.05
CA SER A 154 -5.27 9.97 10.59
C SER A 154 -5.44 8.48 10.23
N PHE A 155 -4.82 7.56 10.97
CA PHE A 155 -5.02 6.12 10.76
C PHE A 155 -6.46 5.66 11.05
N VAL A 156 -7.13 6.25 12.04
CA VAL A 156 -8.56 5.98 12.28
C VAL A 156 -9.40 6.42 11.09
N PHE A 157 -9.13 7.60 10.52
CA PHE A 157 -9.82 8.05 9.30
C PHE A 157 -9.51 7.18 8.09
N PHE A 158 -8.26 6.74 7.89
CA PHE A 158 -7.90 5.80 6.84
C PHE A 158 -8.70 4.51 6.95
N TYR A 159 -8.83 3.98 8.16
CA TYR A 159 -9.63 2.79 8.42
C TYR A 159 -11.12 3.00 8.12
N LEU A 160 -11.71 4.12 8.59
CA LEU A 160 -13.14 4.44 8.37
C LEU A 160 -13.47 4.67 6.89
N CYS A 161 -12.52 5.21 6.12
CA CYS A 161 -12.68 5.46 4.69
C CYS A 161 -12.21 4.31 3.80
N ASN A 162 -11.85 3.15 4.40
CA ASN A 162 -11.29 1.99 3.69
C ASN A 162 -10.08 2.33 2.80
N MET A 163 -9.26 3.29 3.24
CA MET A 163 -8.03 3.66 2.55
C MET A 163 -6.95 2.61 2.79
N SER A 164 -6.24 2.24 1.73
CA SER A 164 -5.10 1.35 1.84
C SER A 164 -3.86 2.09 2.32
N LEU A 165 -3.13 1.48 3.27
CA LEU A 165 -1.80 1.95 3.64
C LEU A 165 -0.82 1.52 2.54
N ASN A 166 -0.41 2.47 1.73
CA ASN A 166 0.55 2.28 0.66
C ASN A 166 1.61 3.39 0.68
N ILE A 167 2.60 3.29 -0.19
CA ILE A 167 3.72 4.25 -0.27
C ILE A 167 3.22 5.68 -0.50
N ILE A 168 2.17 5.84 -1.30
CA ILE A 168 1.64 7.14 -1.71
C ILE A 168 0.86 7.78 -0.56
N SER A 169 0.00 7.00 0.13
CA SER A 169 -0.73 7.50 1.31
C SER A 169 0.21 7.85 2.46
N LEU A 170 1.27 7.05 2.68
CA LEU A 170 2.28 7.35 3.69
C LEU A 170 3.13 8.58 3.33
N ALA A 171 3.45 8.77 2.04
CA ALA A 171 4.13 9.99 1.59
C ALA A 171 3.26 11.24 1.81
N GLY A 172 1.96 11.16 1.55
CA GLY A 172 1.00 12.22 1.87
C GLY A 172 0.95 12.52 3.37
N LEU A 173 0.94 11.48 4.20
CA LEU A 173 0.96 11.64 5.66
C LEU A 173 2.26 12.33 6.15
N ILE A 174 3.42 11.98 5.60
CA ILE A 174 4.70 12.65 5.92
C ILE A 174 4.63 14.14 5.58
N LEU A 175 4.08 14.47 4.42
CA LEU A 175 3.89 15.86 4.00
C LEU A 175 2.95 16.62 4.96
N ALA A 176 1.82 16.02 5.31
CA ALA A 176 0.85 16.59 6.26
C ALA A 176 1.47 16.83 7.64
N LEU A 177 2.29 15.89 8.11
CA LEU A 177 3.00 16.02 9.39
C LEU A 177 3.94 17.24 9.39
N GLY A 178 4.65 17.51 8.29
CA GLY A 178 5.47 18.71 8.17
C GLY A 178 4.65 20.00 8.39
N MET A 179 3.52 20.12 7.71
CA MET A 179 2.63 21.29 7.85
C MET A 179 1.99 21.39 9.24
N MET A 180 1.69 20.27 9.87
CA MET A 180 1.13 20.23 11.24
C MET A 180 2.18 20.67 12.29
N ILE A 181 3.44 20.34 12.10
CA ILE A 181 4.54 20.77 12.97
C ILE A 181 4.59 22.30 13.01
N ASP A 182 4.57 22.96 11.87
CA ASP A 182 4.60 24.41 11.77
C ASP A 182 3.42 25.05 12.53
N SER A 183 2.23 24.51 12.36
CA SER A 183 1.03 24.94 13.09
C SER A 183 1.18 24.79 14.61
N SER A 184 1.76 23.69 15.06
CA SER A 184 2.00 23.42 16.48
C SER A 184 3.05 24.35 17.08
N ILE A 185 4.09 24.70 16.31
CA ILE A 185 5.10 25.68 16.71
C ILE A 185 4.46 27.06 16.91
N ILE A 186 3.64 27.53 15.98
CA ILE A 186 2.95 28.83 16.07
C ILE A 186 2.11 28.92 17.35
N VAL A 187 1.34 27.87 17.68
CA VAL A 187 0.53 27.85 18.91
C VAL A 187 1.40 27.91 20.15
N THR A 188 2.43 27.09 20.23
CA THR A 188 3.31 27.03 21.42
C THR A 188 4.09 28.29 21.59
N GLU A 189 4.57 28.91 20.52
CA GLU A 189 5.26 30.21 20.54
C GLU A 189 4.35 31.32 21.03
N ASN A 190 3.11 31.41 20.51
CA ASN A 190 2.16 32.43 20.96
C ASN A 190 1.79 32.29 22.45
N ILE A 191 1.61 31.04 22.92
CA ILE A 191 1.41 30.78 24.36
C ILE A 191 2.63 31.24 25.17
N SER A 192 3.85 30.97 24.70
CA SER A 192 5.09 31.43 25.36
C SER A 192 5.17 32.94 25.45
N GLN A 193 4.86 33.66 24.38
CA GLN A 193 4.83 35.12 24.37
C GLN A 193 3.84 35.69 25.41
N TYR A 194 2.64 35.08 25.55
CA TYR A 194 1.69 35.49 26.60
C TYR A 194 2.22 35.19 28.01
N ARG A 195 2.97 34.10 28.18
CA ARG A 195 3.65 33.78 29.44
C ARG A 195 4.70 34.84 29.81
N GLU A 196 5.51 35.26 28.86
CA GLU A 196 6.54 36.29 29.03
C GLU A 196 5.93 37.67 29.39
N ARG A 197 4.72 37.95 28.85
CA ARG A 197 3.94 39.16 29.21
C ARG A 197 3.33 39.12 30.62
N GLY A 198 3.59 38.03 31.41
CA GLY A 198 3.17 37.88 32.79
C GLY A 198 1.78 37.25 32.99
N TYR A 199 1.16 36.71 31.95
CA TYR A 199 -0.11 36.02 32.10
C TYR A 199 0.06 34.69 32.86
N SER A 200 -0.94 34.30 33.65
CA SER A 200 -0.97 32.96 34.25
C SER A 200 -1.01 31.89 33.18
N LEU A 201 -0.48 30.70 33.47
CA LEU A 201 -0.40 29.58 32.48
C LEU A 201 -1.76 29.34 31.81
N ARG A 202 -2.82 29.18 32.60
CA ARG A 202 -4.18 28.94 32.09
C ARG A 202 -4.66 30.05 31.14
N ARG A 203 -4.40 31.28 31.49
CA ARG A 203 -4.80 32.45 30.68
C ARG A 203 -3.98 32.56 29.41
N ALA A 204 -2.67 32.35 29.50
CA ALA A 204 -1.78 32.32 28.34
C ALA A 204 -2.18 31.22 27.32
N CYS A 205 -2.50 30.02 27.80
CA CYS A 205 -2.97 28.93 26.92
C CYS A 205 -4.31 29.31 26.23
N ILE A 206 -5.29 29.83 26.98
CA ILE A 206 -6.60 30.17 26.39
C ILE A 206 -6.46 31.32 25.38
N THR A 207 -5.84 32.42 25.79
CA THR A 207 -5.73 33.62 24.95
C THR A 207 -4.79 33.38 23.76
N GLY A 208 -3.61 32.80 24.01
CA GLY A 208 -2.63 32.52 22.99
C GLY A 208 -3.13 31.53 21.92
N THR A 209 -3.87 30.49 22.32
CA THR A 209 -4.48 29.59 21.34
C THR A 209 -5.62 30.27 20.58
N SER A 210 -6.53 30.96 21.25
CA SER A 210 -7.69 31.60 20.60
C SER A 210 -7.30 32.63 19.55
N GLU A 211 -6.20 33.34 19.73
CA GLU A 211 -5.70 34.31 18.77
C GLU A 211 -5.24 33.72 17.46
N VAL A 212 -4.62 32.56 17.50
CA VAL A 212 -4.04 31.87 16.31
C VAL A 212 -4.98 30.88 15.66
N VAL A 213 -6.09 30.49 16.30
CA VAL A 213 -7.06 29.52 15.74
C VAL A 213 -7.60 29.97 14.38
N THR A 214 -8.00 31.25 14.24
CA THR A 214 -8.58 31.75 12.99
C THR A 214 -7.58 31.71 11.82
N PRO A 215 -6.35 32.25 11.93
CA PRO A 215 -5.36 32.11 10.86
C PRO A 215 -4.97 30.65 10.58
N MET A 216 -4.90 29.78 11.59
CA MET A 216 -4.60 28.37 11.40
C MET A 216 -5.72 27.65 10.64
N LEU A 217 -6.98 27.87 11.00
CA LEU A 217 -8.12 27.31 10.25
C LEU A 217 -8.12 27.79 8.79
N SER A 218 -7.82 29.08 8.57
CA SER A 218 -7.71 29.62 7.21
C SER A 218 -6.59 28.94 6.41
N SER A 219 -5.43 28.73 7.01
CA SER A 219 -4.31 28.02 6.39
C SER A 219 -4.67 26.56 6.08
N SER A 220 -5.28 25.85 7.02
CA SER A 220 -5.73 24.46 6.82
C SER A 220 -6.78 24.35 5.72
N LEU A 221 -7.76 25.24 5.69
CA LEU A 221 -8.76 25.29 4.62
C LEU A 221 -8.13 25.58 3.25
N THR A 222 -7.11 26.44 3.21
CA THR A 222 -6.37 26.71 1.97
C THR A 222 -5.64 25.46 1.50
N THR A 223 -5.00 24.71 2.40
CA THR A 223 -4.36 23.44 2.07
C THR A 223 -5.39 22.44 1.53
N ILE A 224 -6.52 22.27 2.20
CA ILE A 224 -7.61 21.42 1.72
C ILE A 224 -8.07 21.85 0.33
N ALA A 225 -8.28 23.15 0.10
CA ALA A 225 -8.72 23.67 -1.19
C ALA A 225 -7.72 23.41 -2.33
N VAL A 226 -6.42 23.35 -2.03
CA VAL A 226 -5.37 23.00 -3.00
C VAL A 226 -5.36 21.51 -3.30
N PHE A 227 -5.51 20.66 -2.29
CA PHE A 227 -5.44 19.20 -2.46
C PHE A 227 -6.78 18.57 -2.89
N ALA A 228 -7.92 19.15 -2.52
CA ALA A 228 -9.24 18.63 -2.87
C ALA A 228 -9.46 18.39 -4.38
N PRO A 229 -9.03 19.25 -5.32
CA PRO A 229 -9.14 18.98 -6.74
C PRO A 229 -8.42 17.70 -7.21
N LEU A 230 -7.33 17.30 -6.53
CA LEU A 230 -6.57 16.10 -6.86
C LEU A 230 -7.36 14.82 -6.57
N ILE A 231 -8.29 14.86 -5.59
CA ILE A 231 -9.18 13.75 -5.25
C ILE A 231 -10.15 13.45 -6.39
N PHE A 232 -10.53 14.47 -7.17
CA PHE A 232 -11.47 14.34 -8.28
C PHE A 232 -10.80 14.07 -9.64
N MET A 233 -9.48 13.94 -9.67
CA MET A 233 -8.77 13.59 -10.90
C MET A 233 -9.13 12.19 -11.37
N SER A 234 -9.21 11.99 -12.68
CA SER A 234 -9.50 10.70 -13.31
C SER A 234 -8.28 10.12 -14.02
N GLY A 235 -8.34 8.82 -14.35
CA GLY A 235 -7.25 8.12 -15.05
C GLY A 235 -6.09 7.74 -14.14
N ILE A 236 -4.92 7.51 -14.72
CA ILE A 236 -3.71 7.07 -14.00
C ILE A 236 -3.26 8.11 -12.96
N ALA A 237 -3.34 9.39 -13.31
CA ALA A 237 -3.01 10.48 -12.39
C ALA A 237 -3.94 10.48 -11.17
N GLY A 238 -5.25 10.30 -11.37
CA GLY A 238 -6.20 10.17 -10.28
C GLY A 238 -5.90 9.01 -9.35
N ALA A 239 -5.56 7.84 -9.90
CA ALA A 239 -5.22 6.66 -9.10
C ALA A 239 -3.97 6.86 -8.22
N ILE A 240 -3.03 7.69 -8.66
CA ILE A 240 -1.81 8.01 -7.89
C ILE A 240 -2.07 9.12 -6.87
N PHE A 241 -2.66 10.23 -7.29
CA PHE A 241 -2.79 11.41 -6.44
C PHE A 241 -3.96 11.36 -5.46
N TYR A 242 -4.95 10.48 -5.68
CA TYR A 242 -6.08 10.31 -4.77
C TYR A 242 -5.64 9.99 -3.34
N ASP A 243 -4.82 8.94 -3.18
CA ASP A 243 -4.36 8.48 -1.87
C ASP A 243 -3.51 9.54 -1.17
N GLN A 244 -2.66 10.25 -1.93
CA GLN A 244 -1.82 11.32 -1.40
C GLN A 244 -2.66 12.52 -0.96
N ALA A 245 -3.55 13.00 -1.83
CA ALA A 245 -4.40 14.15 -1.54
C ALA A 245 -5.33 13.89 -0.36
N PHE A 246 -5.92 12.71 -0.30
CA PHE A 246 -6.74 12.29 0.84
C PHE A 246 -5.93 12.29 2.14
N SER A 247 -4.72 11.71 2.12
CA SER A 247 -3.86 11.64 3.30
C SER A 247 -3.45 13.02 3.84
N VAL A 248 -3.27 14.00 2.96
CA VAL A 248 -2.94 15.39 3.34
C VAL A 248 -4.17 16.13 3.88
N THR A 249 -5.37 15.76 3.41
CA THR A 249 -6.62 16.46 3.75
C THR A 249 -7.20 16.02 5.09
N VAL A 250 -6.90 14.81 5.52
CA VAL A 250 -7.33 14.22 6.80
C VAL A 250 -6.42 14.62 7.94
#